data_a9360c53badce270be5392152064d37b
#
_entry.id   a9360c53badce270be5392152064d37b
#
_cell.length_a   1.000
_cell.length_b   1.000
_cell.length_c   1.000
_cell.angle_alpha   90.00
_cell.angle_beta   90.00
_cell.angle_gamma   90.00
#
_symmetry.space_group_name_H-M   'P 1'
#
loop_
_entity.id
_entity.type
_entity.pdbx_description
1 polymer ?
#
loop_
_entity_poly.entity_id
_entity_poly.type
_entity_poly.pdbx_seq_one_letter_code
_entity_poly.pdbx_strand_id
1 'polypeptide(L)'
;AKSEIIRKHAMGETWTAIRNWLEEEYGVKVHRTTISRWHAKEVYSRPIKEEEDIEIEVNLSEEDRIKLDKKVITHKAEAKYFKKMYEKVLKENTRVDLIIEAIKDYAPAFKSQPKIKYSKPKGKVRGKSPVTAIAPLTDTHVGDVVRADQMLGLNAYDIDIFNKRLYGWAEQVLNLTNFQRTHTEVTHLVIPMLGDMISGDIHDELARTNADNNLGQMIRGANLIAQALMYLAPHYEEIRVPCVVGNHGRMTRKIPAKDKYLDWDYMLYQWVATFCRNQKNIKFEIPKSFAHIFEAANRKFLILHGDSISGSGSLVGMNNSAAKLRGVLQYRKGLEEEVSRLNIDSAAPIGYDFDTVMMGHFHRVDEIDIGTGELFICGTMKGGDEYALNRLHLISKPKQIITWWHPKYGYLSKNVIYLNRYDSSEEAFEDVLPEIWAD
;
A
#
# COMPACT_ATOMS: atom_id res chain seq x y z
N ALA A 1 -32.06 19.09 -28.00
CA ALA A 1 -30.70 18.86 -28.51
C ALA A 1 -29.71 18.38 -27.43
N LYS A 2 -29.56 19.06 -26.27
CA LYS A 2 -28.55 18.69 -25.26
C LYS A 2 -28.77 17.31 -24.67
N SER A 3 -29.98 16.96 -24.26
CA SER A 3 -30.32 15.62 -23.74
C SER A 3 -30.09 14.51 -24.78
N GLU A 4 -30.33 14.84 -26.05
CA GLU A 4 -30.14 13.93 -27.16
C GLU A 4 -28.64 13.71 -27.48
N ILE A 5 -27.80 14.73 -27.32
CA ILE A 5 -26.35 14.63 -27.42
C ILE A 5 -25.81 13.65 -26.33
N ILE A 6 -26.31 13.77 -25.09
CA ILE A 6 -25.92 12.89 -24.00
C ILE A 6 -26.33 11.46 -24.28
N ARG A 7 -27.58 11.25 -24.75
CA ARG A 7 -28.11 9.92 -25.09
C ARG A 7 -27.30 9.27 -26.21
N LYS A 8 -27.02 9.98 -27.29
CA LYS A 8 -26.26 9.46 -28.44
C LYS A 8 -24.83 9.06 -28.04
N HIS A 9 -24.18 9.86 -27.22
CA HIS A 9 -22.85 9.54 -26.74
C HIS A 9 -22.84 8.32 -25.78
N ALA A 10 -23.84 8.19 -24.91
CA ALA A 10 -24.03 7.05 -24.04
C ALA A 10 -24.31 5.74 -24.84
N MET A 11 -24.87 5.87 -26.05
CA MET A 11 -25.07 4.74 -26.98
C MET A 11 -23.83 4.42 -27.83
N GLY A 12 -22.67 5.06 -27.55
CA GLY A 12 -21.40 4.79 -28.23
C GLY A 12 -21.15 5.58 -29.52
N GLU A 13 -22.01 6.56 -29.84
CA GLU A 13 -21.78 7.38 -31.03
C GLU A 13 -20.56 8.32 -30.84
N THR A 14 -19.75 8.44 -31.90
CA THR A 14 -18.55 9.30 -31.84
C THR A 14 -18.94 10.79 -31.88
N TRP A 15 -18.11 11.67 -31.32
CA TRP A 15 -18.32 13.13 -31.37
C TRP A 15 -18.43 13.66 -32.79
N THR A 16 -17.85 13.00 -33.79
CA THR A 16 -17.97 13.37 -35.20
C THR A 16 -19.34 13.00 -35.73
N ALA A 17 -19.88 11.84 -35.37
CA ALA A 17 -21.24 11.42 -35.77
C ALA A 17 -22.31 12.36 -35.14
N ILE A 18 -22.16 12.69 -33.85
CA ILE A 18 -23.05 13.60 -33.14
C ILE A 18 -23.00 15.01 -33.74
N ARG A 19 -21.82 15.48 -34.12
CA ARG A 19 -21.68 16.77 -34.84
C ARG A 19 -22.43 16.77 -36.16
N ASN A 20 -22.26 15.74 -37.00
CA ASN A 20 -22.92 15.64 -38.30
C ASN A 20 -24.44 15.58 -38.12
N TRP A 21 -24.93 14.82 -37.15
CA TRP A 21 -26.36 14.79 -36.81
C TRP A 21 -26.90 16.17 -36.38
N LEU A 22 -26.16 16.97 -35.60
CA LEU A 22 -26.54 18.31 -35.19
C LEU A 22 -26.62 19.25 -36.42
N GLU A 23 -25.72 19.12 -37.38
CA GLU A 23 -25.71 19.91 -38.60
C GLU A 23 -26.90 19.54 -39.51
N GLU A 24 -27.20 18.25 -39.66
CA GLU A 24 -28.29 17.71 -40.47
C GLU A 24 -29.69 18.03 -39.90
N GLU A 25 -29.87 17.80 -38.57
CA GLU A 25 -31.19 17.89 -37.95
C GLU A 25 -31.54 19.32 -37.51
N TYR A 26 -30.56 20.13 -37.12
CA TYR A 26 -30.77 21.45 -36.55
C TYR A 26 -30.06 22.59 -37.32
N GLY A 27 -29.33 22.30 -38.37
CA GLY A 27 -28.55 23.29 -39.14
C GLY A 27 -27.41 23.95 -38.33
N VAL A 28 -26.96 23.33 -37.23
CA VAL A 28 -26.02 23.97 -36.29
C VAL A 28 -24.61 23.47 -36.56
N LYS A 29 -23.73 24.32 -37.06
CA LYS A 29 -22.31 24.06 -37.27
C LYS A 29 -21.51 24.29 -35.99
N VAL A 30 -21.09 23.25 -35.33
CA VAL A 30 -20.23 23.31 -34.13
C VAL A 30 -18.99 22.43 -34.26
N HIS A 31 -17.89 22.86 -33.65
CA HIS A 31 -16.71 22.03 -33.63
C HIS A 31 -16.88 20.89 -32.60
N ARG A 32 -16.38 19.68 -32.92
CA ARG A 32 -16.51 18.47 -32.08
C ARG A 32 -16.04 18.70 -30.62
N THR A 33 -14.99 19.51 -30.39
CA THR A 33 -14.49 19.85 -29.05
C THR A 33 -15.46 20.72 -28.26
N THR A 34 -16.30 21.51 -28.94
CA THR A 34 -17.36 22.32 -28.31
C THR A 34 -18.47 21.42 -27.77
N ILE A 35 -18.86 20.40 -28.54
CA ILE A 35 -19.88 19.43 -28.15
C ILE A 35 -19.38 18.59 -26.98
N SER A 36 -18.13 18.10 -27.04
CA SER A 36 -17.48 17.37 -25.97
C SER A 36 -17.39 18.19 -24.66
N ARG A 37 -17.06 19.48 -24.74
CA ARG A 37 -17.05 20.39 -23.58
C ARG A 37 -18.45 20.64 -23.02
N TRP A 38 -19.46 20.78 -23.85
CA TRP A 38 -20.85 20.90 -23.40
C TRP A 38 -21.32 19.62 -22.69
N HIS A 39 -21.03 18.47 -23.27
CA HIS A 39 -21.34 17.18 -22.65
C HIS A 39 -20.69 17.05 -21.28
N ALA A 40 -19.39 17.28 -21.18
CA ALA A 40 -18.68 17.23 -19.92
C ALA A 40 -19.29 18.18 -18.87
N LYS A 41 -19.57 19.43 -19.25
CA LYS A 41 -20.21 20.41 -18.36
C LYS A 41 -21.61 19.99 -17.92
N GLU A 42 -22.41 19.38 -18.76
CA GLU A 42 -23.79 18.98 -18.45
C GLU A 42 -23.82 17.71 -17.59
N VAL A 43 -22.94 16.72 -17.86
CA VAL A 43 -22.86 15.48 -17.10
C VAL A 43 -22.32 15.73 -15.67
N TYR A 44 -21.29 16.58 -15.53
CA TYR A 44 -20.70 16.87 -14.23
C TYR A 44 -21.40 17.99 -13.44
N SER A 45 -22.32 18.73 -14.03
CA SER A 45 -23.09 19.79 -13.36
C SER A 45 -24.52 19.39 -12.98
N ARG A 46 -24.97 18.17 -13.31
CA ARG A 46 -26.28 17.70 -12.85
C ARG A 46 -26.26 17.48 -11.35
N PRO A 47 -27.19 18.08 -10.58
CA PRO A 47 -27.43 17.59 -9.23
C PRO A 47 -27.93 16.14 -9.34
N ILE A 48 -27.41 15.28 -8.49
CA ILE A 48 -27.93 13.91 -8.31
C ILE A 48 -29.42 14.08 -8.02
N LYS A 49 -30.28 13.57 -8.90
CA LYS A 49 -31.71 13.48 -8.60
C LYS A 49 -31.85 12.64 -7.34
N GLU A 50 -32.54 13.16 -6.36
CA GLU A 50 -33.02 12.36 -5.24
C GLU A 50 -33.77 11.15 -5.82
N GLU A 51 -33.33 9.95 -5.43
CA GLU A 51 -33.97 8.70 -5.84
C GLU A 51 -35.43 8.72 -5.37
N GLU A 52 -36.33 8.32 -6.24
CA GLU A 52 -37.74 8.08 -5.89
C GLU A 52 -37.74 6.97 -4.83
N ASP A 53 -38.31 7.26 -3.66
CA ASP A 53 -38.46 6.31 -2.56
C ASP A 53 -39.22 5.07 -3.06
N ILE A 54 -38.50 3.95 -3.18
CA ILE A 54 -39.14 2.64 -3.37
C ILE A 54 -39.60 2.19 -1.99
N GLU A 55 -40.89 2.34 -1.70
CA GLU A 55 -41.53 1.77 -0.50
C GLU A 55 -41.50 0.23 -0.62
N ILE A 56 -40.53 -0.39 0.05
CA ILE A 56 -40.55 -1.82 0.32
C ILE A 56 -41.22 -2.01 1.69
N GLU A 57 -42.46 -2.50 1.73
CA GLU A 57 -43.11 -2.92 2.97
C GLU A 57 -42.39 -4.14 3.57
N VAL A 58 -41.48 -3.90 4.49
CA VAL A 58 -40.84 -4.94 5.30
C VAL A 58 -41.54 -4.94 6.67
N ASN A 59 -42.20 -6.06 7.01
CA ASN A 59 -42.83 -6.25 8.33
C ASN A 59 -41.79 -6.52 9.40
N LEU A 60 -41.20 -5.44 9.95
CA LEU A 60 -40.24 -5.48 11.05
C LEU A 60 -40.97 -5.22 12.39
N SER A 61 -40.46 -5.82 13.46
CA SER A 61 -40.90 -5.48 14.82
C SER A 61 -40.56 -4.01 15.14
N GLU A 62 -41.34 -3.41 16.06
CA GLU A 62 -41.14 -2.00 16.45
C GLU A 62 -39.71 -1.73 17.01
N GLU A 63 -39.12 -2.70 17.71
CA GLU A 63 -37.73 -2.66 18.21
C GLU A 63 -36.72 -2.70 17.09
N ASP A 64 -36.94 -3.52 16.06
CA ASP A 64 -36.03 -3.63 14.91
C ASP A 64 -36.11 -2.39 13.99
N ARG A 65 -37.32 -1.80 13.87
CA ARG A 65 -37.52 -0.47 13.22
C ARG A 65 -36.71 0.62 13.90
N ILE A 66 -36.79 0.71 15.23
CA ILE A 66 -36.03 1.72 16.00
C ILE A 66 -34.50 1.50 15.87
N LYS A 67 -34.03 0.24 15.85
CA LYS A 67 -32.61 -0.09 15.63
C LYS A 67 -32.18 0.25 14.22
N LEU A 68 -33.00 -0.02 13.21
CA LEU A 68 -32.74 0.30 11.81
C LEU A 68 -32.72 1.82 11.59
N ASP A 69 -33.70 2.55 12.13
CA ASP A 69 -33.77 4.01 12.05
C ASP A 69 -32.55 4.68 12.69
N LYS A 70 -32.09 4.20 13.85
CA LYS A 70 -30.85 4.68 14.46
C LYS A 70 -29.63 4.41 13.59
N LYS A 71 -29.51 3.22 13.01
CA LYS A 71 -28.43 2.90 12.06
C LYS A 71 -28.49 3.79 10.81
N VAL A 72 -29.68 3.93 10.21
CA VAL A 72 -29.88 4.78 9.02
C VAL A 72 -29.56 6.25 9.30
N ILE A 73 -29.95 6.79 10.46
CA ILE A 73 -29.64 8.16 10.87
C ILE A 73 -28.12 8.33 11.04
N THR A 74 -27.45 7.37 11.66
CA THR A 74 -25.98 7.38 11.84
C THR A 74 -25.30 7.33 10.49
N HIS A 75 -25.68 6.41 9.62
CA HIS A 75 -25.08 6.28 8.28
C HIS A 75 -25.38 7.47 7.37
N LYS A 76 -26.60 8.06 7.43
CA LYS A 76 -26.92 9.30 6.70
C LYS A 76 -26.07 10.49 7.19
N ALA A 77 -25.80 10.57 8.49
CA ALA A 77 -24.92 11.60 9.05
C ALA A 77 -23.46 11.41 8.59
N GLU A 78 -22.97 10.19 8.60
CA GLU A 78 -21.63 9.82 8.12
C GLU A 78 -21.50 10.06 6.62
N ALA A 79 -22.44 9.60 5.80
CA ALA A 79 -22.45 9.84 4.35
C ALA A 79 -22.51 11.34 4.02
N LYS A 80 -23.29 12.13 4.75
CA LYS A 80 -23.36 13.59 4.59
C LYS A 80 -22.05 14.26 4.96
N TYR A 81 -21.38 13.77 6.00
CA TYR A 81 -20.06 14.24 6.40
C TYR A 81 -19.00 13.91 5.35
N PHE A 82 -18.93 12.66 4.88
CA PHE A 82 -18.00 12.25 3.81
C PHE A 82 -18.26 13.00 2.50
N LYS A 83 -19.52 13.21 2.12
CA LYS A 83 -19.89 14.02 0.96
C LYS A 83 -19.39 15.47 1.12
N LYS A 84 -19.57 16.07 2.27
CA LYS A 84 -19.09 17.43 2.56
C LYS A 84 -17.55 17.52 2.57
N MET A 85 -16.88 16.49 3.07
CA MET A 85 -15.42 16.34 3.01
C MET A 85 -14.95 16.19 1.57
N TYR A 86 -15.57 15.29 0.80
CA TYR A 86 -15.26 15.08 -0.61
C TYR A 86 -15.44 16.38 -1.44
N GLU A 87 -16.52 17.11 -1.21
CA GLU A 87 -16.74 18.42 -1.84
C GLU A 87 -15.70 19.47 -1.41
N LYS A 88 -15.24 19.42 -0.16
CA LYS A 88 -14.17 20.27 0.36
C LYS A 88 -12.83 19.92 -0.28
N VAL A 89 -12.52 18.61 -0.38
CA VAL A 89 -11.33 18.09 -1.06
C VAL A 89 -11.29 18.52 -2.53
N LEU A 90 -12.42 18.44 -3.24
CA LEU A 90 -12.50 18.85 -4.64
C LEU A 90 -12.40 20.38 -4.84
N LYS A 91 -12.82 21.19 -3.85
CA LYS A 91 -12.83 22.66 -3.97
C LYS A 91 -11.52 23.35 -3.62
N GLU A 92 -10.71 22.75 -2.76
CA GLU A 92 -9.59 23.45 -2.12
C GLU A 92 -8.19 22.95 -2.54
N ASN A 93 -8.05 22.07 -3.55
CA ASN A 93 -6.76 21.40 -3.84
C ASN A 93 -6.18 20.77 -2.56
N THR A 94 -7.01 20.04 -1.85
CA THR A 94 -6.84 19.68 -0.43
C THR A 94 -5.63 18.79 -0.26
N ARG A 95 -4.80 19.16 0.65
CA ARG A 95 -3.61 18.42 1.06
C ARG A 95 -4.00 17.05 1.61
N VAL A 96 -3.21 16.03 1.29
CA VAL A 96 -3.29 14.68 1.88
C VAL A 96 -3.37 14.74 3.42
N ASP A 97 -2.75 15.76 4.03
CA ASP A 97 -2.81 15.99 5.47
C ASP A 97 -4.25 16.07 6.04
N LEU A 98 -5.21 16.68 5.32
CA LEU A 98 -6.61 16.75 5.79
C LEU A 98 -7.35 15.42 5.67
N ILE A 99 -7.00 14.62 4.67
CA ILE A 99 -7.53 13.25 4.55
C ILE A 99 -7.01 12.40 5.71
N ILE A 100 -5.73 12.55 6.04
CA ILE A 100 -5.09 11.84 7.17
C ILE A 100 -5.71 12.25 8.51
N GLU A 101 -5.99 13.55 8.73
CA GLU A 101 -6.68 14.01 9.94
C GLU A 101 -8.06 13.38 10.06
N ALA A 102 -8.83 13.35 8.96
CA ALA A 102 -10.13 12.69 8.97
C ALA A 102 -10.02 11.19 9.25
N ILE A 103 -9.04 10.51 8.69
CA ILE A 103 -8.77 9.10 8.97
C ILE A 103 -8.51 8.88 10.46
N LYS A 104 -7.65 9.69 11.08
CA LYS A 104 -7.31 9.58 12.51
C LYS A 104 -8.53 9.75 13.42
N ASP A 105 -9.45 10.62 13.01
CA ASP A 105 -10.63 10.94 13.82
C ASP A 105 -11.73 9.87 13.70
N TYR A 106 -11.88 9.24 12.55
CA TYR A 106 -13.04 8.37 12.25
C TYR A 106 -12.71 6.90 12.06
N ALA A 107 -11.47 6.51 11.75
CA ALA A 107 -11.13 5.11 11.60
C ALA A 107 -11.21 4.36 12.94
N PRO A 108 -11.91 3.22 13.01
CA PRO A 108 -11.95 2.41 14.21
C PRO A 108 -10.55 1.84 14.49
N ALA A 109 -10.14 1.86 15.77
CA ALA A 109 -8.90 1.20 16.15
C ALA A 109 -9.20 -0.21 16.67
N PHE A 110 -8.34 -1.16 16.31
CA PHE A 110 -8.42 -2.50 16.85
C PHE A 110 -8.19 -2.53 18.37
N LYS A 111 -8.77 -3.52 19.04
CA LYS A 111 -8.50 -3.76 20.45
C LYS A 111 -7.06 -4.25 20.63
N SER A 112 -6.37 -3.73 21.65
CA SER A 112 -5.02 -4.18 21.99
C SER A 112 -5.01 -5.68 22.32
N GLN A 113 -4.02 -6.39 21.78
CA GLN A 113 -3.80 -7.81 22.05
C GLN A 113 -2.85 -7.99 23.24
N PRO A 114 -3.11 -8.95 24.14
CA PRO A 114 -2.21 -9.25 25.26
C PRO A 114 -0.92 -9.90 24.75
N LYS A 115 0.21 -9.61 25.43
CA LYS A 115 1.48 -10.26 25.11
C LYS A 115 1.45 -11.75 25.43
N ILE A 116 1.93 -12.57 24.50
CA ILE A 116 2.14 -14.01 24.69
C ILE A 116 3.53 -14.22 25.28
N LYS A 117 3.61 -14.96 26.38
CA LYS A 117 4.88 -15.37 26.96
C LYS A 117 5.42 -16.59 26.20
N TYR A 118 6.50 -16.42 25.49
CA TYR A 118 7.22 -17.54 24.87
C TYR A 118 8.34 -18.06 25.79
N SER A 119 8.65 -19.34 25.67
CA SER A 119 9.74 -19.97 26.45
C SER A 119 11.08 -19.40 25.99
N LYS A 120 11.85 -18.82 26.90
CA LYS A 120 13.25 -18.48 26.62
C LYS A 120 14.07 -19.74 26.35
N PRO A 121 15.08 -19.69 25.47
CA PRO A 121 15.96 -20.85 25.23
C PRO A 121 16.49 -21.41 26.54
N LYS A 122 16.29 -22.71 26.74
CA LYS A 122 16.82 -23.41 27.90
C LYS A 122 18.34 -23.55 27.75
N GLY A 123 19.08 -22.67 28.38
CA GLY A 123 20.55 -22.73 28.44
C GLY A 123 21.14 -21.37 28.73
N LYS A 124 22.04 -21.29 29.69
CA LYS A 124 22.86 -20.10 29.90
C LYS A 124 23.83 -19.97 28.72
N VAL A 125 23.38 -19.39 27.63
CA VAL A 125 24.27 -19.00 26.53
C VAL A 125 24.92 -17.69 26.95
N ARG A 126 26.06 -17.78 27.62
CA ARG A 126 26.87 -16.60 28.00
C ARG A 126 27.14 -15.75 26.75
N GLY A 127 26.72 -14.50 26.79
CA GLY A 127 27.08 -13.48 25.79
C GLY A 127 26.23 -13.45 24.53
N LYS A 128 25.02 -14.01 24.50
CA LYS A 128 24.13 -13.89 23.33
C LYS A 128 23.28 -12.63 23.45
N SER A 129 23.61 -11.65 22.65
CA SER A 129 22.71 -10.54 22.38
C SER A 129 21.50 -11.04 21.58
N PRO A 130 20.30 -10.48 21.81
CA PRO A 130 19.13 -10.86 21.05
C PRO A 130 19.33 -10.56 19.55
N VAL A 131 18.81 -11.45 18.70
CA VAL A 131 18.78 -11.25 17.25
C VAL A 131 17.52 -10.47 16.91
N THR A 132 17.64 -9.53 15.97
CA THR A 132 16.52 -8.81 15.40
C THR A 132 16.07 -9.48 14.11
N ALA A 133 14.78 -9.74 14.00
CA ALA A 133 14.15 -10.19 12.76
C ALA A 133 13.78 -8.98 11.91
N ILE A 134 14.07 -9.02 10.60
CA ILE A 134 13.60 -8.02 9.64
C ILE A 134 12.84 -8.75 8.54
N ALA A 135 11.53 -8.52 8.44
CA ALA A 135 10.62 -9.16 7.49
C ALA A 135 9.93 -8.09 6.64
N PRO A 136 10.52 -7.66 5.52
CA PRO A 136 9.88 -6.69 4.63
C PRO A 136 8.53 -7.16 4.12
N LEU A 137 7.61 -6.20 3.89
CA LEU A 137 6.37 -6.38 3.17
C LEU A 137 6.35 -5.40 2.02
N THR A 138 6.29 -5.90 0.79
CA THR A 138 6.41 -5.07 -0.42
C THR A 138 5.63 -5.65 -1.59
N ASP A 139 5.32 -4.80 -2.55
CA ASP A 139 4.72 -5.19 -3.83
C ASP A 139 3.49 -6.08 -3.60
N THR A 140 2.60 -5.61 -2.72
CA THR A 140 1.35 -6.31 -2.40
C THR A 140 0.32 -6.14 -3.49
N HIS A 141 0.32 -5.02 -4.20
CA HIS A 141 -0.58 -4.70 -5.31
C HIS A 141 -2.04 -5.08 -5.00
N VAL A 142 -2.53 -4.67 -3.83
CA VAL A 142 -3.92 -4.93 -3.43
C VAL A 142 -4.86 -4.40 -4.50
N GLY A 143 -5.81 -5.23 -4.90
CA GLY A 143 -6.81 -4.90 -5.92
C GLY A 143 -6.41 -5.28 -7.35
N ASP A 144 -5.17 -5.70 -7.61
CA ASP A 144 -4.80 -6.25 -8.92
C ASP A 144 -5.49 -7.60 -9.15
N VAL A 145 -5.86 -7.87 -10.41
CA VAL A 145 -6.47 -9.13 -10.84
C VAL A 145 -5.61 -9.76 -11.92
N VAL A 146 -4.91 -10.83 -11.56
CA VAL A 146 -4.13 -11.65 -12.49
C VAL A 146 -4.91 -12.92 -12.82
N ARG A 147 -5.16 -13.14 -14.10
CA ARG A 147 -6.00 -14.24 -14.58
C ARG A 147 -5.18 -15.45 -14.98
N ALA A 148 -5.46 -16.61 -14.37
CA ALA A 148 -4.74 -17.85 -14.62
C ALA A 148 -4.80 -18.29 -16.10
N ASP A 149 -5.93 -18.06 -16.77
CA ASP A 149 -6.12 -18.38 -18.19
C ASP A 149 -5.22 -17.54 -19.11
N GLN A 150 -4.88 -16.30 -18.72
CA GLN A 150 -3.96 -15.41 -19.44
C GLN A 150 -2.50 -15.63 -19.06
N MET A 151 -2.28 -16.28 -17.92
CA MET A 151 -0.96 -16.58 -17.37
C MET A 151 -0.48 -18.01 -17.64
N LEU A 152 -1.05 -18.71 -18.61
CA LEU A 152 -0.74 -20.12 -18.90
C LEU A 152 -0.87 -21.04 -17.67
N GLY A 153 -1.70 -20.69 -16.71
CA GLY A 153 -1.86 -21.39 -15.44
C GLY A 153 -0.73 -21.19 -14.42
N LEU A 154 0.20 -20.26 -14.68
CA LEU A 154 1.41 -20.09 -13.87
C LEU A 154 1.21 -19.22 -12.62
N ASN A 155 0.21 -18.34 -12.62
CA ASN A 155 -0.17 -17.50 -11.49
C ASN A 155 -1.64 -17.09 -11.58
N ALA A 156 -2.23 -16.81 -10.45
CA ALA A 156 -3.49 -16.10 -10.28
C ALA A 156 -3.35 -15.13 -9.10
N TYR A 157 -4.06 -14.02 -9.15
CA TYR A 157 -4.06 -13.05 -8.07
C TYR A 157 -5.36 -12.25 -8.04
N ASP A 158 -5.87 -12.06 -6.85
CA ASP A 158 -7.01 -11.22 -6.51
C ASP A 158 -6.95 -10.89 -5.02
N ILE A 159 -7.99 -10.24 -4.49
CA ILE A 159 -8.03 -9.83 -3.09
C ILE A 159 -8.08 -11.02 -2.12
N ASP A 160 -8.74 -12.12 -2.50
CA ASP A 160 -8.83 -13.32 -1.66
C ASP A 160 -7.49 -14.04 -1.60
N ILE A 161 -6.80 -14.16 -2.74
CA ILE A 161 -5.45 -14.74 -2.82
C ILE A 161 -4.46 -13.84 -2.05
N PHE A 162 -4.58 -12.51 -2.18
CA PHE A 162 -3.77 -11.59 -1.38
C PHE A 162 -3.95 -11.85 0.11
N ASN A 163 -5.19 -11.93 0.58
CA ASN A 163 -5.49 -12.14 2.00
C ASN A 163 -4.89 -13.46 2.53
N LYS A 164 -5.07 -14.55 1.79
CA LYS A 164 -4.48 -15.86 2.13
C LYS A 164 -2.95 -15.82 2.16
N ARG A 165 -2.33 -15.16 1.18
CA ARG A 165 -0.87 -14.98 1.13
C ARG A 165 -0.36 -14.10 2.28
N LEU A 166 -1.10 -13.07 2.65
CA LEU A 166 -0.75 -12.18 3.76
C LEU A 166 -0.85 -12.92 5.11
N TYR A 167 -1.92 -13.72 5.30
CA TYR A 167 -2.03 -14.58 6.48
C TYR A 167 -0.86 -15.55 6.55
N GLY A 168 -0.59 -16.26 5.45
CA GLY A 168 0.53 -17.19 5.35
C GLY A 168 1.89 -16.55 5.55
N TRP A 169 2.09 -15.30 5.10
CA TRP A 169 3.29 -14.53 5.39
C TRP A 169 3.44 -14.26 6.88
N ALA A 170 2.41 -13.79 7.54
CA ALA A 170 2.43 -13.50 8.98
C ALA A 170 2.68 -14.78 9.80
N GLU A 171 2.02 -15.88 9.46
CA GLU A 171 2.22 -17.18 10.05
C GLU A 171 3.69 -17.67 9.90
N GLN A 172 4.25 -17.56 8.68
CA GLN A 172 5.63 -17.98 8.44
C GLN A 172 6.66 -17.08 9.12
N VAL A 173 6.43 -15.77 9.20
CA VAL A 173 7.27 -14.87 10.00
C VAL A 173 7.32 -15.36 11.44
N LEU A 174 6.18 -15.73 12.01
CA LEU A 174 6.10 -16.26 13.38
C LEU A 174 6.77 -17.63 13.51
N ASN A 175 6.50 -18.57 12.59
CA ASN A 175 7.05 -19.92 12.61
C ASN A 175 8.59 -19.90 12.51
N LEU A 176 9.14 -19.12 11.58
CA LEU A 176 10.59 -18.95 11.42
C LEU A 176 11.21 -18.26 12.64
N THR A 177 10.50 -17.29 13.23
CA THR A 177 10.94 -16.65 14.48
C THR A 177 10.96 -17.64 15.63
N ASN A 178 9.94 -18.49 15.77
CA ASN A 178 9.91 -19.51 16.81
C ASN A 178 11.01 -20.57 16.60
N PHE A 179 11.29 -20.94 15.35
CA PHE A 179 12.44 -21.78 15.03
C PHE A 179 13.76 -21.10 15.44
N GLN A 180 13.95 -19.83 15.09
CA GLN A 180 15.15 -19.07 15.49
C GLN A 180 15.28 -18.96 17.02
N ARG A 181 14.15 -18.82 17.75
CA ARG A 181 14.10 -18.77 19.22
C ARG A 181 14.57 -20.04 19.91
N THR A 182 14.65 -21.17 19.21
CA THR A 182 15.25 -22.39 19.78
C THR A 182 16.73 -22.22 20.03
N HIS A 183 17.40 -21.33 19.32
CA HIS A 183 18.84 -21.12 19.38
C HIS A 183 19.26 -19.77 19.95
N THR A 184 18.45 -18.74 19.77
CA THR A 184 18.75 -17.38 20.22
C THR A 184 17.49 -16.64 20.66
N GLU A 185 17.64 -15.56 21.40
CA GLU A 185 16.52 -14.69 21.76
C GLU A 185 16.16 -13.79 20.58
N VAL A 186 14.85 -13.72 20.24
CA VAL A 186 14.31 -12.83 19.22
C VAL A 186 13.13 -12.09 19.84
N THR A 187 13.32 -10.83 20.20
CA THR A 187 12.33 -9.99 20.89
C THR A 187 11.80 -8.87 20.02
N HIS A 188 12.55 -8.48 18.99
CA HIS A 188 12.26 -7.36 18.13
C HIS A 188 12.03 -7.82 16.69
N LEU A 189 10.99 -7.27 16.08
CA LEU A 189 10.68 -7.44 14.65
C LEU A 189 10.65 -6.08 13.97
N VAL A 190 11.29 -5.97 12.83
CA VAL A 190 11.14 -4.81 11.94
C VAL A 190 10.43 -5.27 10.69
N ILE A 191 9.40 -4.55 10.30
CA ILE A 191 8.61 -4.81 9.08
C ILE A 191 8.72 -3.59 8.17
N PRO A 192 9.78 -3.47 7.36
CA PRO A 192 9.84 -2.42 6.36
C PRO A 192 8.72 -2.61 5.33
N MET A 193 7.89 -1.56 5.13
CA MET A 193 6.91 -1.52 4.06
C MET A 193 7.51 -0.72 2.90
N LEU A 194 7.79 -1.42 1.78
CA LEU A 194 8.67 -0.89 0.73
C LEU A 194 7.93 -0.37 -0.51
N GLY A 195 6.63 -0.06 -0.38
CA GLY A 195 5.83 0.51 -1.46
C GLY A 195 5.13 -0.52 -2.35
N ASP A 196 4.39 0.01 -3.32
CA ASP A 196 3.48 -0.73 -4.20
C ASP A 196 2.50 -1.61 -3.40
N MET A 197 1.90 -0.97 -2.37
CA MET A 197 0.95 -1.64 -1.50
C MET A 197 -0.40 -1.85 -2.21
N ILE A 198 -0.81 -0.91 -3.07
CA ILE A 198 -1.98 -1.04 -3.92
C ILE A 198 -1.59 -1.22 -5.38
N SER A 199 -2.50 -1.77 -6.19
CA SER A 199 -2.32 -1.86 -7.65
C SER A 199 -2.32 -0.47 -8.31
N GLY A 200 -3.18 0.42 -7.82
CA GLY A 200 -3.34 1.75 -8.39
C GLY A 200 -3.98 1.74 -9.78
N ASP A 201 -4.10 2.92 -10.38
CA ASP A 201 -4.70 3.14 -11.70
C ASP A 201 -3.76 3.90 -12.66
N ILE A 202 -2.46 3.77 -12.43
CA ILE A 202 -1.42 4.49 -13.18
C ILE A 202 -1.32 4.10 -14.66
N HIS A 203 -1.85 2.93 -15.00
CA HIS A 203 -1.99 2.42 -16.36
C HIS A 203 -3.47 2.26 -16.70
N ASP A 204 -3.88 2.67 -17.91
CA ASP A 204 -5.28 2.56 -18.36
C ASP A 204 -5.80 1.11 -18.34
N GLU A 205 -4.92 0.13 -18.38
CA GLU A 205 -5.22 -1.29 -18.22
C GLU A 205 -5.65 -1.59 -16.79
N LEU A 206 -4.85 -1.23 -15.80
CA LEU A 206 -5.14 -1.44 -14.38
C LEU A 206 -6.45 -0.75 -13.94
N ALA A 207 -6.68 0.48 -14.42
CA ALA A 207 -7.92 1.21 -14.15
C ALA A 207 -9.19 0.47 -14.60
N ARG A 208 -9.08 -0.51 -15.52
CA ARG A 208 -10.21 -1.31 -16.04
C ARG A 208 -10.27 -2.71 -15.49
N THR A 209 -9.15 -3.26 -15.02
CA THR A 209 -9.02 -4.68 -14.64
C THR A 209 -8.92 -4.89 -13.14
N ASN A 210 -8.57 -3.85 -12.38
CA ASN A 210 -8.56 -3.93 -10.92
C ASN A 210 -9.94 -4.32 -10.36
N ALA A 211 -9.94 -5.08 -9.28
CA ALA A 211 -11.15 -5.50 -8.59
C ALA A 211 -11.91 -4.34 -7.92
N ASP A 212 -11.20 -3.23 -7.62
CA ASP A 212 -11.76 -2.09 -6.90
C ASP A 212 -11.05 -0.79 -7.32
N ASN A 213 -11.61 0.36 -6.99
CA ASN A 213 -10.96 1.65 -7.15
C ASN A 213 -9.85 1.85 -6.10
N ASN A 214 -8.99 2.86 -6.30
CA ASN A 214 -7.84 3.11 -5.44
C ASN A 214 -8.20 3.28 -3.96
N LEU A 215 -9.34 3.89 -3.65
CA LEU A 215 -9.80 4.07 -2.29
C LEU A 215 -10.19 2.73 -1.65
N GLY A 216 -10.93 1.88 -2.36
CA GLY A 216 -11.29 0.55 -1.93
C GLY A 216 -10.06 -0.34 -1.72
N GLN A 217 -9.12 -0.34 -2.69
CA GLN A 217 -7.85 -1.03 -2.57
C GLN A 217 -7.08 -0.62 -1.31
N MET A 218 -7.00 0.71 -1.06
CA MET A 218 -6.30 1.27 0.10
C MET A 218 -6.96 0.86 1.42
N ILE A 219 -8.28 0.97 1.54
CA ILE A 219 -9.00 0.65 2.78
C ILE A 219 -8.91 -0.84 3.10
N ARG A 220 -9.16 -1.70 2.11
CA ARG A 220 -9.02 -3.16 2.26
C ARG A 220 -7.60 -3.55 2.62
N GLY A 221 -6.62 -3.05 1.85
CA GLY A 221 -5.22 -3.32 2.12
C GLY A 221 -4.80 -2.88 3.51
N ALA A 222 -5.19 -1.68 3.94
CA ALA A 222 -4.88 -1.18 5.27
C ALA A 222 -5.49 -2.03 6.38
N ASN A 223 -6.75 -2.47 6.23
CA ASN A 223 -7.42 -3.31 7.22
C ASN A 223 -6.72 -4.67 7.35
N LEU A 224 -6.49 -5.37 6.23
CA LEU A 224 -5.87 -6.69 6.23
C LEU A 224 -4.42 -6.64 6.75
N ILE A 225 -3.63 -5.64 6.33
CA ILE A 225 -2.26 -5.46 6.81
C ILE A 225 -2.25 -5.14 8.31
N ALA A 226 -3.18 -4.32 8.80
CA ALA A 226 -3.28 -4.05 10.23
C ALA A 226 -3.62 -5.32 11.04
N GLN A 227 -4.50 -6.19 10.52
CA GLN A 227 -4.77 -7.50 11.14
C GLN A 227 -3.52 -8.37 11.19
N ALA A 228 -2.70 -8.40 10.13
CA ALA A 228 -1.44 -9.13 10.12
C ALA A 228 -0.46 -8.60 11.19
N LEU A 229 -0.36 -7.28 11.35
CA LEU A 229 0.45 -6.67 12.41
C LEU A 229 -0.10 -7.00 13.81
N MET A 230 -1.42 -6.96 13.98
CA MET A 230 -2.08 -7.32 15.24
C MET A 230 -1.93 -8.80 15.59
N TYR A 231 -1.89 -9.70 14.59
CA TYR A 231 -1.58 -11.13 14.75
C TYR A 231 -0.15 -11.35 15.27
N LEU A 232 0.82 -10.57 14.74
CA LEU A 232 2.22 -10.66 15.15
C LEU A 232 2.51 -9.97 16.48
N ALA A 233 1.80 -8.90 16.80
CA ALA A 233 2.10 -8.03 17.95
C ALA A 233 2.24 -8.73 19.31
N PRO A 234 1.42 -9.74 19.68
CA PRO A 234 1.55 -10.44 20.95
C PRO A 234 2.88 -11.16 21.15
N HIS A 235 3.56 -11.48 20.04
CA HIS A 235 4.73 -12.35 20.02
C HIS A 235 6.07 -11.60 20.12
N TYR A 236 6.05 -10.26 20.09
CA TYR A 236 7.27 -9.44 20.13
C TYR A 236 7.18 -8.36 21.22
N GLU A 237 8.32 -7.95 21.74
CA GLU A 237 8.39 -6.81 22.65
C GLU A 237 8.16 -5.50 21.91
N GLU A 238 8.70 -5.41 20.70
CA GLU A 238 8.53 -4.27 19.80
C GLU A 238 8.44 -4.73 18.35
N ILE A 239 7.51 -4.14 17.61
CA ILE A 239 7.45 -4.19 16.15
C ILE A 239 7.64 -2.77 15.63
N ARG A 240 8.66 -2.55 14.80
CA ARG A 240 8.87 -1.28 14.09
C ARG A 240 8.49 -1.44 12.64
N VAL A 241 7.81 -0.41 12.10
CA VAL A 241 7.27 -0.43 10.74
C VAL A 241 7.75 0.83 10.00
N PRO A 242 9.01 0.83 9.50
CA PRO A 242 9.49 1.90 8.64
C PRO A 242 8.87 1.75 7.23
N CYS A 243 8.39 2.85 6.65
CA CYS A 243 7.62 2.85 5.41
C CYS A 243 8.25 3.76 4.35
N VAL A 244 8.15 3.35 3.08
CA VAL A 244 8.40 4.19 1.91
C VAL A 244 7.36 3.91 0.85
N VAL A 245 7.03 4.91 0.03
CA VAL A 245 6.02 4.77 -1.03
C VAL A 245 6.62 4.18 -2.30
N GLY A 246 5.78 3.48 -3.07
CA GLY A 246 6.14 2.91 -4.35
C GLY A 246 5.86 3.84 -5.53
N ASN A 247 5.62 3.26 -6.68
CA ASN A 247 5.25 3.99 -7.89
C ASN A 247 3.81 3.69 -8.35
N HIS A 248 3.21 2.60 -7.90
CA HIS A 248 1.84 2.25 -8.25
C HIS A 248 0.79 3.08 -7.50
N GLY A 249 1.06 3.45 -6.26
CA GLY A 249 0.18 4.30 -5.45
C GLY A 249 0.14 5.77 -5.85
N ARG A 250 0.92 6.22 -6.83
CA ARG A 250 0.99 7.64 -7.22
C ARG A 250 -0.33 8.16 -7.79
N MET A 251 -0.66 9.41 -7.47
CA MET A 251 -1.87 10.10 -7.95
C MET A 251 -1.65 10.80 -9.30
N THR A 252 -0.51 10.61 -9.95
CA THR A 252 -0.12 11.25 -11.21
C THR A 252 0.26 10.22 -12.24
N ARG A 253 0.01 10.49 -13.53
CA ARG A 253 0.40 9.56 -14.62
C ARG A 253 1.91 9.37 -14.75
N LYS A 254 2.70 10.40 -14.41
CA LYS A 254 4.17 10.33 -14.43
C LYS A 254 4.70 10.28 -13.00
N ILE A 255 5.81 9.59 -12.79
CA ILE A 255 6.47 9.56 -11.48
C ILE A 255 6.87 10.99 -11.10
N PRO A 256 6.35 11.53 -9.97
CA PRO A 256 6.66 12.89 -9.54
C PRO A 256 8.06 12.95 -8.93
N ALA A 257 8.81 14.01 -9.25
CA ALA A 257 10.09 14.30 -8.59
C ALA A 257 9.91 15.06 -7.26
N LYS A 258 8.75 15.72 -7.07
CA LYS A 258 8.40 16.47 -5.86
C LYS A 258 7.18 15.84 -5.22
N ASP A 259 7.07 15.98 -3.91
CA ASP A 259 5.91 15.52 -3.13
C ASP A 259 5.55 14.05 -3.41
N LYS A 260 6.57 13.18 -3.57
CA LYS A 260 6.38 11.74 -3.86
C LYS A 260 5.50 11.05 -2.81
N TYR A 261 5.44 11.59 -1.59
CA TYR A 261 4.57 11.09 -0.52
C TYR A 261 3.07 11.36 -0.76
N LEU A 262 2.69 12.21 -1.74
CA LEU A 262 1.30 12.35 -2.18
C LEU A 262 0.90 11.12 -2.99
N ASP A 263 0.68 10.02 -2.28
CA ASP A 263 0.61 8.67 -2.78
C ASP A 263 -0.39 7.86 -1.95
N TRP A 264 -1.08 6.92 -2.58
CA TRP A 264 -2.04 6.06 -1.90
C TRP A 264 -1.37 5.13 -0.88
N ASP A 265 -0.12 4.71 -1.11
CA ASP A 265 0.64 3.93 -0.11
C ASP A 265 0.85 4.74 1.17
N TYR A 266 1.17 6.04 1.04
CA TYR A 266 1.33 6.90 2.22
C TYR A 266 0.04 7.00 3.03
N MET A 267 -1.10 7.12 2.37
CA MET A 267 -2.41 7.12 3.04
C MET A 267 -2.70 5.75 3.66
N LEU A 268 -2.43 4.66 2.95
CA LEU A 268 -2.57 3.30 3.47
C LEU A 268 -1.78 3.14 4.78
N TYR A 269 -0.52 3.58 4.82
CA TYR A 269 0.29 3.49 6.04
C TYR A 269 -0.29 4.28 7.21
N GLN A 270 -0.86 5.46 6.95
CA GLN A 270 -1.54 6.25 8.00
C GLN A 270 -2.79 5.53 8.52
N TRP A 271 -3.52 4.83 7.65
CA TRP A 271 -4.67 4.01 8.05
C TRP A 271 -4.23 2.80 8.89
N VAL A 272 -3.22 2.05 8.45
CA VAL A 272 -2.66 0.93 9.21
C VAL A 272 -2.22 1.39 10.60
N ALA A 273 -1.49 2.51 10.68
CA ALA A 273 -1.05 3.09 11.95
C ALA A 273 -2.26 3.47 12.85
N THR A 274 -3.32 4.00 12.25
CA THR A 274 -4.54 4.36 12.97
C THR A 274 -5.28 3.14 13.50
N PHE A 275 -5.43 2.08 12.69
CA PHE A 275 -6.01 0.82 13.15
C PHE A 275 -5.22 0.20 14.31
N CYS A 276 -3.89 0.30 14.27
CA CYS A 276 -2.98 -0.26 15.28
C CYS A 276 -2.73 0.66 16.48
N ARG A 277 -3.29 1.88 16.56
CA ARG A 277 -2.93 2.90 17.56
C ARG A 277 -3.05 2.46 19.02
N ASN A 278 -3.91 1.49 19.31
CA ASN A 278 -4.06 0.95 20.66
C ASN A 278 -2.99 -0.09 21.03
N GLN A 279 -2.26 -0.61 20.05
CA GLN A 279 -1.20 -1.61 20.24
C GLN A 279 0.15 -0.93 20.42
N LYS A 280 0.50 -0.60 21.67
CA LYS A 280 1.64 0.27 22.02
C LYS A 280 3.02 -0.26 21.62
N ASN A 281 3.16 -1.54 21.37
CA ASN A 281 4.42 -2.14 20.94
C ASN A 281 4.60 -2.14 19.40
N ILE A 282 3.66 -1.58 18.63
CA ILE A 282 3.83 -1.32 17.20
C ILE A 282 4.18 0.17 17.03
N LYS A 283 5.27 0.46 16.33
CA LYS A 283 5.76 1.82 16.09
C LYS A 283 5.94 2.05 14.59
N PHE A 284 5.30 3.07 14.05
CA PHE A 284 5.39 3.43 12.64
C PHE A 284 6.38 4.58 12.42
N GLU A 285 7.12 4.50 11.31
CA GLU A 285 8.01 5.53 10.80
C GLU A 285 7.60 5.81 9.35
N ILE A 286 6.80 6.87 9.12
CA ILE A 286 6.18 7.19 7.83
C ILE A 286 6.69 8.55 7.34
N PRO A 287 7.88 8.61 6.74
CA PRO A 287 8.48 9.85 6.27
C PRO A 287 7.82 10.35 4.98
N LYS A 288 7.90 11.67 4.75
CA LYS A 288 7.52 12.28 3.46
C LYS A 288 8.61 12.14 2.38
N SER A 289 9.70 11.45 2.67
CA SER A 289 10.82 11.22 1.77
C SER A 289 10.60 9.98 0.91
N PHE A 290 11.23 9.94 -0.27
CA PHE A 290 11.26 8.76 -1.15
C PHE A 290 12.08 7.59 -0.59
N ALA A 291 12.89 7.85 0.43
CA ALA A 291 13.75 6.89 1.10
C ALA A 291 13.79 7.17 2.60
N HIS A 292 14.08 6.17 3.39
CA HIS A 292 14.21 6.28 4.84
C HIS A 292 15.41 5.45 5.34
N ILE A 293 16.04 5.92 6.40
CA ILE A 293 17.10 5.17 7.10
C ILE A 293 16.61 4.90 8.52
N PHE A 294 16.58 3.63 8.89
CA PHE A 294 16.33 3.19 10.26
C PHE A 294 17.50 2.41 10.81
N GLU A 295 17.61 2.31 12.13
CA GLU A 295 18.62 1.52 12.81
C GLU A 295 18.00 0.27 13.45
N ALA A 296 18.63 -0.89 13.23
CA ALA A 296 18.29 -2.14 13.89
C ALA A 296 19.55 -2.99 14.07
N ALA A 297 19.66 -3.72 15.17
CA ALA A 297 20.84 -4.57 15.48
C ALA A 297 22.19 -3.86 15.29
N ASN A 298 22.29 -2.58 15.68
CA ASN A 298 23.47 -1.71 15.52
C ASN A 298 23.91 -1.54 14.05
N ARG A 299 22.98 -1.64 13.10
CA ARG A 299 23.18 -1.44 11.66
C ARG A 299 22.18 -0.43 11.13
N LYS A 300 22.58 0.29 10.09
CA LYS A 300 21.77 1.30 9.40
C LYS A 300 21.25 0.74 8.09
N PHE A 301 19.94 0.73 7.96
CA PHE A 301 19.23 0.21 6.81
C PHE A 301 18.64 1.38 6.03
N LEU A 302 19.06 1.52 4.77
CA LEU A 302 18.38 2.38 3.80
C LEU A 302 17.26 1.60 3.15
N ILE A 303 16.05 2.10 3.23
CA ILE A 303 14.91 1.59 2.48
C ILE A 303 14.45 2.58 1.43
N LEU A 304 14.09 2.07 0.27
CA LEU A 304 13.47 2.77 -0.85
C LEU A 304 12.69 1.74 -1.68
N HIS A 305 11.74 2.22 -2.50
CA HIS A 305 10.97 1.25 -3.30
C HIS A 305 11.83 0.56 -4.38
N GLY A 306 12.61 1.30 -5.15
CA GLY A 306 13.47 0.77 -6.22
C GLY A 306 13.19 1.35 -7.61
N ASP A 307 12.07 2.03 -7.81
CA ASP A 307 11.65 2.66 -9.06
C ASP A 307 12.60 3.75 -9.57
N SER A 308 13.41 4.31 -8.68
CA SER A 308 14.45 5.32 -8.99
C SER A 308 15.78 4.73 -9.40
N ILE A 309 15.94 3.40 -9.37
CA ILE A 309 17.18 2.72 -9.73
C ILE A 309 17.35 2.68 -11.26
N SER A 310 18.44 3.23 -11.75
CA SER A 310 18.75 3.23 -13.18
C SER A 310 19.20 1.84 -13.65
N GLY A 311 18.95 1.52 -14.93
CA GLY A 311 19.48 0.30 -15.56
C GLY A 311 18.63 -0.94 -15.33
N SER A 312 17.30 -0.78 -15.24
CA SER A 312 16.30 -1.88 -15.21
C SER A 312 16.62 -2.98 -14.18
N GLY A 313 17.11 -2.59 -13.02
CA GLY A 313 17.43 -3.54 -11.94
C GLY A 313 18.68 -4.38 -12.20
N SER A 314 19.57 -3.95 -13.08
CA SER A 314 20.86 -4.61 -13.27
C SER A 314 21.76 -4.44 -12.04
N LEU A 315 22.64 -5.41 -11.82
CA LEU A 315 23.62 -5.38 -10.72
C LEU A 315 24.45 -4.09 -10.72
N VAL A 316 24.91 -3.66 -11.90
CA VAL A 316 25.69 -2.43 -12.07
C VAL A 316 24.85 -1.20 -11.73
N GLY A 317 23.58 -1.16 -12.17
CA GLY A 317 22.66 -0.05 -11.87
C GLY A 317 22.39 0.08 -10.37
N MET A 318 22.22 -1.03 -9.68
CA MET A 318 21.98 -1.06 -8.23
C MET A 318 23.21 -0.59 -7.45
N ASN A 319 24.40 -1.10 -7.76
CA ASN A 319 25.65 -0.71 -7.11
C ASN A 319 25.95 0.79 -7.34
N ASN A 320 25.77 1.29 -8.56
CA ASN A 320 25.96 2.70 -8.87
C ASN A 320 24.96 3.59 -8.12
N SER A 321 23.71 3.17 -8.01
CA SER A 321 22.68 3.95 -7.29
C SER A 321 22.97 3.98 -5.79
N ALA A 322 23.34 2.85 -5.19
CA ALA A 322 23.74 2.79 -3.78
C ALA A 322 24.95 3.69 -3.50
N ALA A 323 25.98 3.64 -4.35
CA ALA A 323 27.16 4.50 -4.21
C ALA A 323 26.82 5.99 -4.34
N LYS A 324 25.97 6.39 -5.31
CA LYS A 324 25.50 7.77 -5.47
C LYS A 324 24.72 8.26 -4.25
N LEU A 325 23.77 7.45 -3.75
CA LEU A 325 22.98 7.79 -2.56
C LEU A 325 23.88 7.98 -1.34
N ARG A 326 24.89 7.11 -1.15
CA ARG A 326 25.85 7.25 -0.07
C ARG A 326 26.64 8.56 -0.21
N GLY A 327 27.10 8.89 -1.40
CA GLY A 327 27.79 10.17 -1.68
C GLY A 327 26.94 11.38 -1.33
N VAL A 328 25.65 11.37 -1.67
CA VAL A 328 24.69 12.45 -1.32
C VAL A 328 24.52 12.58 0.19
N LEU A 329 24.39 11.46 0.90
CA LEU A 329 24.24 11.46 2.36
C LEU A 329 25.50 11.96 3.07
N GLN A 330 26.68 11.57 2.58
CA GLN A 330 27.96 12.08 3.11
C GLN A 330 28.15 13.57 2.83
N TYR A 331 27.77 14.05 1.65
CA TYR A 331 27.74 15.48 1.35
C TYR A 331 26.82 16.25 2.30
N ARG A 332 25.62 15.72 2.57
CA ARG A 332 24.68 16.29 3.55
C ARG A 332 25.29 16.41 4.96
N LYS A 333 26.10 15.44 5.37
CA LYS A 333 26.82 15.50 6.65
C LYS A 333 27.72 16.73 6.75
N GLY A 334 28.40 17.08 5.66
CA GLY A 334 29.22 18.29 5.58
C GLY A 334 28.44 19.60 5.68
N LEU A 335 27.12 19.56 5.43
CA LEU A 335 26.22 20.72 5.50
C LEU A 335 25.36 20.74 6.77
N GLU A 336 25.71 19.99 7.81
CA GLU A 336 24.89 19.78 9.00
C GLU A 336 24.46 21.09 9.69
N GLU A 337 25.36 22.08 9.80
CA GLU A 337 25.04 23.38 10.35
C GLU A 337 24.04 24.19 9.50
N GLU A 338 24.15 24.11 8.16
CA GLU A 338 23.26 24.81 7.24
C GLU A 338 21.86 24.17 7.26
N VAL A 339 21.78 22.84 7.27
CA VAL A 339 20.53 22.07 7.34
C VAL A 339 19.80 22.36 8.65
N SER A 340 20.53 22.49 9.77
CA SER A 340 19.95 22.84 11.07
C SER A 340 19.33 24.24 11.08
N ARG A 341 19.91 25.20 10.34
CA ARG A 341 19.38 26.55 10.20
C ARG A 341 18.07 26.64 9.42
N LEU A 342 17.80 25.68 8.56
CA LEU A 342 16.59 25.67 7.74
C LEU A 342 15.32 25.29 8.51
N ASN A 343 15.43 24.98 9.81
CA ASN A 343 14.30 24.62 10.67
C ASN A 343 13.35 23.59 9.99
N ILE A 344 13.94 22.73 9.16
CA ILE A 344 13.22 21.64 8.53
C ILE A 344 12.82 20.74 9.68
N ASP A 345 11.55 20.77 9.99
CA ASP A 345 10.92 19.81 10.90
C ASP A 345 11.21 18.42 10.34
N SER A 346 12.39 17.92 10.74
CA SER A 346 12.94 16.68 10.20
C SER A 346 12.23 15.54 10.91
N ALA A 347 11.01 15.28 10.48
CA ALA A 347 10.32 14.03 10.79
C ALA A 347 11.11 12.78 10.33
N ALA A 348 12.33 12.98 9.82
CA ALA A 348 13.28 11.95 9.53
C ALA A 348 14.67 12.35 10.00
N PRO A 349 15.16 11.84 11.12
CA PRO A 349 16.60 11.76 11.36
C PRO A 349 17.17 10.78 10.35
N ILE A 350 17.32 11.22 9.12
CA ILE A 350 17.99 10.44 8.09
C ILE A 350 19.45 10.44 8.52
N GLY A 351 19.98 9.26 8.88
CA GLY A 351 21.40 9.11 9.11
C GLY A 351 22.22 9.55 7.89
N TYR A 352 23.49 9.78 8.07
CA TYR A 352 24.37 10.23 7.00
C TYR A 352 25.04 9.08 6.25
N ASP A 353 24.75 7.84 6.63
CA ASP A 353 25.29 6.63 6.00
C ASP A 353 24.36 5.44 6.25
N PHE A 354 24.58 4.35 5.52
CA PHE A 354 23.88 3.10 5.67
C PHE A 354 24.83 1.92 5.43
N ASP A 355 24.54 0.81 6.08
CA ASP A 355 25.24 -0.46 5.88
C ASP A 355 24.53 -1.29 4.81
N THR A 356 23.23 -1.38 4.88
CA THR A 356 22.39 -2.29 4.09
C THR A 356 21.30 -1.51 3.35
N VAL A 357 20.94 -1.98 2.15
CA VAL A 357 19.80 -1.47 1.36
C VAL A 357 18.73 -2.53 1.25
N MET A 358 17.47 -2.15 1.43
CA MET A 358 16.31 -3.01 1.15
C MET A 358 15.35 -2.31 0.19
N MET A 359 14.87 -3.04 -0.83
CA MET A 359 13.95 -2.51 -1.84
C MET A 359 12.99 -3.58 -2.39
N GLY A 360 11.88 -3.14 -2.95
CA GLY A 360 10.90 -3.92 -3.71
C GLY A 360 11.06 -3.76 -5.22
N HIS A 361 9.96 -3.42 -5.90
CA HIS A 361 9.82 -3.02 -7.30
C HIS A 361 10.14 -4.09 -8.36
N PHE A 362 11.18 -4.86 -8.17
CA PHE A 362 11.67 -5.83 -9.18
C PHE A 362 10.98 -7.19 -9.09
N HIS A 363 10.06 -7.39 -8.17
CA HIS A 363 9.24 -8.59 -7.97
C HIS A 363 10.06 -9.90 -7.85
N ARG A 364 11.33 -9.81 -7.50
CA ARG A 364 12.23 -10.95 -7.31
C ARG A 364 12.93 -10.88 -5.95
N VAL A 365 13.52 -11.97 -5.52
CA VAL A 365 14.40 -11.97 -4.35
C VAL A 365 15.83 -12.09 -4.83
N ASP A 366 16.64 -11.08 -4.48
CA ASP A 366 18.08 -11.07 -4.70
C ASP A 366 18.82 -10.59 -3.45
N GLU A 367 20.10 -10.94 -3.40
CA GLU A 367 21.05 -10.47 -2.40
C GLU A 367 22.37 -10.13 -3.13
N ILE A 368 22.82 -8.91 -2.97
CA ILE A 368 23.93 -8.34 -3.71
C ILE A 368 24.90 -7.71 -2.73
N ASP A 369 26.16 -8.10 -2.77
CA ASP A 369 27.23 -7.41 -2.04
C ASP A 369 27.52 -6.06 -2.72
N ILE A 370 27.39 -4.96 -1.96
CA ILE A 370 27.67 -3.59 -2.42
C ILE A 370 29.01 -3.06 -1.90
N GLY A 371 29.89 -3.95 -1.43
CA GLY A 371 31.25 -3.64 -0.95
C GLY A 371 31.31 -3.08 0.48
N THR A 372 30.21 -2.53 0.99
CA THR A 372 30.11 -1.96 2.35
C THR A 372 28.99 -2.58 3.15
N GLY A 373 28.31 -3.57 2.60
CA GLY A 373 27.19 -4.30 3.16
C GLY A 373 26.37 -4.95 2.06
N GLU A 374 25.14 -5.30 2.34
CA GLU A 374 24.26 -6.06 1.47
C GLU A 374 23.13 -5.18 0.91
N LEU A 375 22.73 -5.46 -0.33
CA LEU A 375 21.50 -4.96 -0.92
C LEU A 375 20.54 -6.14 -1.11
N PHE A 376 19.31 -6.02 -0.57
CA PHE A 376 18.27 -7.00 -0.73
C PHE A 376 17.15 -6.46 -1.62
N ILE A 377 16.75 -7.26 -2.61
CA ILE A 377 15.46 -7.14 -3.29
C ILE A 377 14.52 -8.12 -2.59
N CYS A 378 13.38 -7.63 -2.12
CA CYS A 378 12.61 -8.32 -1.07
C CYS A 378 11.45 -9.19 -1.59
N GLY A 379 11.24 -9.24 -2.90
CA GLY A 379 10.21 -10.10 -3.52
C GLY A 379 8.93 -9.36 -3.88
N THR A 380 7.83 -10.10 -3.93
CA THR A 380 6.48 -9.60 -4.23
C THR A 380 5.42 -10.51 -3.59
N MET A 381 4.29 -9.95 -3.19
CA MET A 381 3.13 -10.71 -2.75
C MET A 381 2.31 -11.22 -3.96
N LYS A 382 2.22 -10.41 -5.01
CA LYS A 382 1.45 -10.69 -6.22
C LYS A 382 2.07 -11.82 -7.07
N GLY A 383 3.36 -11.82 -7.29
CA GLY A 383 4.04 -12.68 -8.25
C GLY A 383 4.09 -12.05 -9.65
N GLY A 384 4.26 -12.89 -10.68
CA GLY A 384 4.25 -12.46 -12.08
C GLY A 384 2.82 -12.18 -12.58
N ASP A 385 2.70 -11.25 -13.51
CA ASP A 385 1.46 -10.84 -14.15
C ASP A 385 1.55 -10.92 -15.67
N GLU A 386 0.47 -10.60 -16.37
CA GLU A 386 0.37 -10.62 -17.82
C GLU A 386 1.39 -9.69 -18.49
N TYR A 387 1.68 -8.54 -17.88
CA TYR A 387 2.70 -7.61 -18.37
C TYR A 387 4.10 -8.24 -18.29
N ALA A 388 4.46 -8.81 -17.15
CA ALA A 388 5.75 -9.46 -16.94
C ALA A 388 5.92 -10.66 -17.90
N LEU A 389 4.88 -11.46 -18.08
CA LEU A 389 4.90 -12.60 -18.99
C LEU A 389 5.00 -12.17 -20.46
N ASN A 390 4.12 -11.27 -20.90
CA ASN A 390 3.97 -10.95 -22.33
C ASN A 390 5.02 -9.95 -22.85
N ARG A 391 5.52 -9.04 -22.00
CA ARG A 391 6.45 -7.98 -22.40
C ARG A 391 7.88 -8.27 -22.00
N LEU A 392 8.07 -8.87 -20.84
CA LEU A 392 9.42 -9.09 -20.29
C LEU A 392 9.85 -10.56 -20.38
N HIS A 393 8.93 -11.48 -20.70
CA HIS A 393 9.13 -12.94 -20.70
C HIS A 393 9.68 -13.42 -19.35
N LEU A 394 9.21 -12.80 -18.27
CA LEU A 394 9.61 -13.10 -16.90
C LEU A 394 8.43 -13.63 -16.09
N ILE A 395 8.72 -14.58 -15.22
CA ILE A 395 7.77 -15.08 -14.23
C ILE A 395 8.43 -15.01 -12.86
N SER A 396 7.78 -14.31 -11.93
CA SER A 396 8.18 -14.30 -10.52
C SER A 396 7.19 -15.11 -9.70
N LYS A 397 7.72 -16.03 -8.88
CA LYS A 397 6.87 -16.67 -7.85
C LYS A 397 6.59 -15.67 -6.74
N PRO A 398 5.36 -15.63 -6.19
CA PRO A 398 5.07 -14.79 -5.03
C PRO A 398 5.91 -15.25 -3.84
N LYS A 399 6.69 -14.35 -3.30
CA LYS A 399 7.62 -14.62 -2.20
C LYS A 399 8.04 -13.32 -1.53
N GLN A 400 8.32 -13.42 -0.26
CA GLN A 400 8.92 -12.37 0.57
C GLN A 400 10.14 -12.96 1.29
N ILE A 401 10.88 -12.14 2.03
CA ILE A 401 12.04 -12.61 2.81
C ILE A 401 11.87 -12.28 4.29
N ILE A 402 12.60 -13.02 5.12
CA ILE A 402 12.93 -12.63 6.49
C ILE A 402 14.43 -12.77 6.68
N THR A 403 15.05 -11.79 7.31
CA THR A 403 16.49 -11.74 7.58
C THR A 403 16.76 -11.63 9.07
N TRP A 404 17.90 -12.17 9.51
CA TRP A 404 18.29 -12.28 10.92
C TRP A 404 19.57 -11.49 11.17
N TRP A 405 19.51 -10.59 12.14
CA TRP A 405 20.58 -9.63 12.40
C TRP A 405 21.04 -9.66 13.85
N HIS A 406 22.33 -9.84 14.03
CA HIS A 406 22.96 -9.85 15.37
C HIS A 406 23.70 -8.52 15.60
N PRO A 407 23.52 -7.84 16.75
CA PRO A 407 24.10 -6.51 16.99
C PRO A 407 25.64 -6.47 16.95
N LYS A 408 26.31 -7.60 17.17
CA LYS A 408 27.76 -7.71 17.08
C LYS A 408 28.26 -8.27 15.75
N TYR A 409 27.56 -9.28 15.20
CA TYR A 409 28.04 -10.03 14.04
C TYR A 409 27.39 -9.56 12.72
N GLY A 410 26.39 -8.69 12.77
CA GLY A 410 25.67 -8.20 11.60
C GLY A 410 24.71 -9.23 11.03
N TYR A 411 24.63 -9.31 9.73
CA TYR A 411 23.80 -10.24 8.98
C TYR A 411 24.17 -11.70 9.28
N LEU A 412 23.17 -12.51 9.63
CA LEU A 412 23.37 -13.93 9.93
C LEU A 412 22.86 -14.83 8.81
N SER A 413 21.64 -14.61 8.36
CA SER A 413 21.01 -15.44 7.35
C SER A 413 19.71 -14.81 6.82
N LYS A 414 19.22 -15.39 5.72
CA LYS A 414 17.95 -15.06 5.07
C LYS A 414 17.13 -16.33 4.87
N ASN A 415 15.82 -16.23 5.09
CA ASN A 415 14.85 -17.23 4.66
C ASN A 415 13.92 -16.62 3.62
N VAL A 416 13.57 -17.40 2.60
CA VAL A 416 12.59 -17.02 1.59
C VAL A 416 11.26 -17.67 1.95
N ILE A 417 10.22 -16.84 2.03
CA ILE A 417 8.85 -17.25 2.30
C ILE A 417 8.12 -17.33 0.97
N TYR A 418 7.86 -18.54 0.47
CA TYR A 418 7.08 -18.77 -0.74
C TYR A 418 5.60 -18.75 -0.41
N LEU A 419 4.84 -17.92 -1.10
CA LEU A 419 3.47 -17.57 -0.75
C LEU A 419 2.41 -18.32 -1.57
N ASN A 420 2.74 -18.78 -2.77
CA ASN A 420 1.81 -19.50 -3.63
C ASN A 420 1.26 -20.81 -3.01
N ARG A 421 1.90 -21.35 -1.99
CA ARG A 421 1.40 -22.52 -1.25
C ARG A 421 0.16 -22.21 -0.38
N TYR A 422 -0.15 -20.94 -0.18
CA TYR A 422 -1.33 -20.49 0.58
C TYR A 422 -2.53 -20.19 -0.29
N ASP A 423 -2.41 -20.21 -1.62
CA ASP A 423 -3.48 -19.85 -2.55
C ASP A 423 -4.73 -20.74 -2.37
N SER A 424 -4.55 -22.00 -1.95
CA SER A 424 -5.62 -22.93 -1.61
C SER A 424 -5.94 -23.05 -0.12
N SER A 425 -5.36 -22.19 0.75
CA SER A 425 -5.65 -22.19 2.18
C SER A 425 -7.10 -21.79 2.44
N GLU A 426 -7.69 -22.34 3.48
CA GLU A 426 -8.96 -21.86 4.05
C GLU A 426 -8.73 -20.73 5.05
N GLU A 427 -7.49 -20.57 5.55
CA GLU A 427 -7.13 -19.55 6.52
C GLU A 427 -6.81 -18.23 5.84
N ALA A 428 -7.46 -17.17 6.33
CA ALA A 428 -7.31 -15.80 5.89
C ALA A 428 -7.69 -14.85 7.02
N PHE A 429 -7.34 -13.57 6.92
CA PHE A 429 -7.88 -12.55 7.80
C PHE A 429 -9.33 -12.23 7.45
N GLU A 430 -10.05 -11.64 8.38
CA GLU A 430 -11.43 -11.25 8.16
C GLU A 430 -11.48 -10.02 7.23
N ASP A 431 -11.97 -10.20 6.00
CA ASP A 431 -12.15 -9.11 5.05
C ASP A 431 -13.43 -8.34 5.40
N VAL A 432 -13.32 -7.45 6.36
CA VAL A 432 -14.42 -6.58 6.79
C VAL A 432 -14.30 -5.27 6.01
N LEU A 433 -14.97 -5.21 4.86
CA LEU A 433 -15.34 -3.88 4.34
C LEU A 433 -16.35 -3.28 5.32
N PRO A 434 -16.20 -2.02 5.73
CA PRO A 434 -17.30 -1.32 6.37
C PRO A 434 -18.53 -1.46 5.48
N GLU A 435 -19.67 -1.85 6.05
CA GLU A 435 -20.97 -2.03 5.35
C GLU A 435 -21.35 -0.85 4.44
N ILE A 436 -20.71 0.30 4.62
CA ILE A 436 -20.85 1.53 3.81
C ILE A 436 -20.37 1.39 2.36
N TRP A 437 -19.62 0.33 2.02
CA TRP A 437 -18.99 0.13 0.71
C TRP A 437 -19.46 -1.15 0.01
N ALA A 438 -20.42 -1.87 0.61
CA ALA A 438 -20.90 -3.15 0.10
C ALA A 438 -22.01 -3.04 -0.96
N ASP A 439 -22.41 -1.80 -1.37
CA ASP A 439 -23.45 -1.53 -2.39
C ASP A 439 -22.86 -0.85 -3.64
#